data_ca25d3c6c1caf407f3123b689624a58c
#
_entry.id   ca25d3c6c1caf407f3123b689624a58c
#
_cell.length_a   1.000
_cell.length_b   1.000
_cell.length_c   1.000
_cell.angle_alpha   90.00
_cell.angle_beta   90.00
_cell.angle_gamma   90.00
#
_symmetry.space_group_name_H-M   'P 1'
#
loop_
_entity.id
_entity.type
_entity.pdbx_description
1 polymer ?
#
loop_
_entity_poly.entity_id
_entity_poly.type
_entity_poly.pdbx_seq_one_letter_code
_entity_poly.pdbx_strand_id
1 'polypeptide(L)'
;MSFPFKKALLPKFPSWPQWKQILQVLNKREKTALAILLILFLASSFFLGLSFYLKNTEEQPSRGGIYKEGVIGRPRFINPIYGGLSDVDRDLIQIIFSGLMKYDETGRIAPDLAKECKILESGKIVECYLKEGVFWQDGERLTADDVIFTIETIQNSDYKSPLIAAWVGVEIEKISELGIRFKLRNPYSGFLENLTLKILPRHIWQDIPSQSFPLSIYNLQPVGSGPYQLKEIKQNKSGYIESLTLAASPKYYGKQPNIPEISFYFFDTEEELIKAARKKEIQGLSVISVKNYPALKESGFNDYRLSLPRYFALFFNPEKSKIFAEEKVRQALNYGTNKGEIVQKALLGQAEIVNSPILPEIYNFSSPSSVYEFNAEK
;
A
#
# COMPACT_ATOMS: atom_id res chain seq x y z
N MET A 1 61.90 -14.66 -55.46
CA MET A 1 62.08 -15.62 -54.35
C MET A 1 60.76 -15.75 -53.61
N SER A 2 60.00 -16.81 -53.90
CA SER A 2 58.74 -17.14 -53.25
C SER A 2 58.97 -18.20 -52.19
N PHE A 3 58.73 -17.85 -50.95
CA PHE A 3 58.75 -18.84 -49.83
C PHE A 3 57.46 -19.64 -49.82
N PRO A 4 57.50 -20.97 -49.78
CA PRO A 4 56.28 -21.77 -49.66
C PRO A 4 55.84 -21.84 -48.22
N PHE A 5 54.70 -21.26 -47.91
CA PHE A 5 53.98 -21.49 -46.63
C PHE A 5 53.55 -22.98 -46.60
N LYS A 6 54.22 -23.80 -45.78
CA LYS A 6 53.67 -25.11 -45.39
C LYS A 6 52.38 -24.92 -44.60
N LYS A 7 51.25 -25.34 -45.17
CA LYS A 7 49.99 -25.50 -44.45
C LYS A 7 50.23 -26.43 -43.25
N ALA A 8 50.21 -25.92 -42.07
CA ALA A 8 50.16 -26.75 -40.86
C ALA A 8 48.85 -27.55 -40.92
N LEU A 9 48.94 -28.85 -40.99
CA LEU A 9 47.83 -29.78 -40.87
C LEU A 9 47.27 -29.68 -39.46
N LEU A 10 46.12 -29.07 -39.27
CA LEU A 10 45.39 -29.13 -38.03
C LEU A 10 45.20 -30.59 -37.62
N PRO A 11 45.51 -31.00 -36.39
CA PRO A 11 45.31 -32.37 -35.96
C PRO A 11 43.86 -32.75 -36.11
N LYS A 12 43.60 -33.83 -36.86
CA LYS A 12 42.24 -34.39 -37.03
C LYS A 12 41.74 -34.84 -35.67
N PHE A 13 40.55 -34.35 -35.25
CA PHE A 13 39.91 -34.83 -34.02
C PHE A 13 39.80 -36.37 -34.06
N PRO A 14 40.06 -37.07 -32.93
CA PRO A 14 39.96 -38.53 -32.87
C PRO A 14 38.55 -39.00 -33.19
N SER A 15 38.46 -40.06 -33.97
CA SER A 15 37.17 -40.69 -34.31
C SER A 15 36.56 -41.41 -33.10
N TRP A 16 35.24 -41.59 -33.07
CA TRP A 16 34.52 -42.24 -31.96
C TRP A 16 35.11 -43.61 -31.54
N PRO A 17 35.55 -44.50 -32.46
CA PRO A 17 36.21 -45.73 -32.10
C PRO A 17 37.56 -45.48 -31.37
N GLN A 18 38.32 -44.44 -31.71
CA GLN A 18 39.58 -44.10 -31.08
C GLN A 18 39.38 -43.61 -29.62
N TRP A 19 38.28 -42.90 -29.33
CA TRP A 19 37.92 -42.53 -27.97
C TRP A 19 37.66 -43.76 -27.09
N LYS A 20 37.00 -44.81 -27.59
CA LYS A 20 36.78 -46.08 -26.87
C LYS A 20 38.08 -46.81 -26.55
N GLN A 21 39.11 -46.73 -27.37
CA GLN A 21 40.41 -47.40 -27.18
C GLN A 21 41.27 -46.69 -26.10
N ILE A 22 41.04 -45.39 -25.82
CA ILE A 22 41.80 -44.65 -24.79
C ILE A 22 41.69 -45.34 -23.43
N LEU A 23 40.49 -45.79 -23.04
CA LEU A 23 40.28 -46.46 -21.76
C LEU A 23 40.95 -47.84 -21.67
N GLN A 24 41.32 -48.49 -22.81
CA GLN A 24 42.02 -49.79 -22.83
C GLN A 24 43.53 -49.63 -22.78
N VAL A 25 44.06 -48.54 -23.30
CA VAL A 25 45.52 -48.26 -23.34
C VAL A 25 46.06 -47.68 -22.07
N LEU A 26 45.21 -46.92 -21.32
CA LEU A 26 45.61 -46.26 -20.06
C LEU A 26 45.89 -47.25 -18.93
N ASN A 27 47.01 -47.04 -18.23
CA ASN A 27 47.30 -47.79 -17.00
C ASN A 27 46.41 -47.37 -15.82
N LYS A 28 46.45 -48.11 -14.68
CA LYS A 28 45.58 -47.83 -13.52
C LYS A 28 45.72 -46.39 -12.99
N ARG A 29 46.94 -45.82 -12.93
CA ARG A 29 47.18 -44.46 -12.42
C ARG A 29 46.60 -43.40 -13.39
N GLU A 30 46.74 -43.64 -14.69
CA GLU A 30 46.20 -42.71 -15.70
C GLU A 30 44.66 -42.73 -15.75
N LYS A 31 44.03 -43.90 -15.57
CA LYS A 31 42.58 -44.02 -15.42
C LYS A 31 42.09 -43.25 -14.22
N THR A 32 42.78 -43.34 -13.08
CA THR A 32 42.44 -42.61 -11.87
C THR A 32 42.61 -41.11 -12.08
N ALA A 33 43.67 -40.67 -12.73
CA ALA A 33 43.90 -39.26 -13.05
C ALA A 33 42.79 -38.71 -13.99
N LEU A 34 42.46 -39.48 -15.03
CA LEU A 34 41.37 -39.10 -15.95
C LEU A 34 40.01 -39.00 -15.25
N ALA A 35 39.72 -39.96 -14.36
CA ALA A 35 38.48 -39.92 -13.56
C ALA A 35 38.43 -38.69 -12.66
N ILE A 36 39.56 -38.35 -11.98
CA ILE A 36 39.64 -37.14 -11.16
C ILE A 36 39.42 -35.88 -12.00
N LEU A 37 40.10 -35.77 -13.16
CA LEU A 37 39.92 -34.64 -14.08
C LEU A 37 38.49 -34.51 -14.58
N LEU A 38 37.86 -35.64 -14.88
CA LEU A 38 36.45 -35.63 -15.31
C LEU A 38 35.52 -35.16 -14.18
N ILE A 39 35.75 -35.62 -12.95
CA ILE A 39 34.99 -35.19 -11.79
C ILE A 39 35.19 -33.68 -11.55
N LEU A 40 36.41 -33.18 -11.61
CA LEU A 40 36.73 -31.77 -11.48
C LEU A 40 36.08 -30.93 -12.58
N PHE A 41 36.09 -31.42 -13.82
CA PHE A 41 35.46 -30.76 -14.95
C PHE A 41 33.91 -30.66 -14.75
N LEU A 42 33.29 -31.78 -14.36
CA LEU A 42 31.87 -31.83 -14.08
C LEU A 42 31.48 -30.92 -12.89
N ALA A 43 32.29 -30.95 -11.82
CA ALA A 43 32.07 -30.08 -10.67
C ALA A 43 32.22 -28.59 -11.02
N SER A 44 33.26 -28.25 -11.80
CA SER A 44 33.49 -26.89 -12.29
C SER A 44 32.36 -26.42 -13.21
N SER A 45 31.92 -27.29 -14.13
CA SER A 45 30.80 -26.99 -15.04
C SER A 45 29.48 -26.78 -14.29
N PHE A 46 29.22 -27.61 -13.27
CA PHE A 46 28.08 -27.45 -12.39
C PHE A 46 28.14 -26.13 -11.60
N PHE A 47 29.30 -25.82 -11.03
CA PHE A 47 29.49 -24.59 -10.27
C PHE A 47 29.33 -23.33 -11.14
N LEU A 48 29.89 -23.36 -12.37
CA LEU A 48 29.72 -22.28 -13.34
C LEU A 48 28.25 -22.12 -13.77
N GLY A 49 27.55 -23.24 -14.04
CA GLY A 49 26.13 -23.23 -14.35
C GLY A 49 25.28 -22.67 -13.21
N LEU A 50 25.57 -23.11 -11.98
CA LEU A 50 24.90 -22.59 -10.77
C LEU A 50 25.19 -21.10 -10.57
N SER A 51 26.44 -20.68 -10.72
CA SER A 51 26.82 -19.28 -10.60
C SER A 51 26.15 -18.40 -11.66
N PHE A 52 26.07 -18.90 -12.89
CA PHE A 52 25.35 -18.22 -13.99
C PHE A 52 23.86 -18.12 -13.67
N TYR A 53 23.25 -19.21 -13.22
CA TYR A 53 21.86 -19.23 -12.80
C TYR A 53 21.58 -18.20 -11.70
N LEU A 54 22.35 -18.24 -10.60
CA LEU A 54 22.17 -17.33 -9.44
C LEU A 54 22.42 -15.86 -9.79
N LYS A 55 23.31 -15.56 -10.75
CA LYS A 55 23.58 -14.17 -11.18
C LYS A 55 22.52 -13.61 -12.14
N ASN A 56 21.86 -14.47 -12.90
CA ASN A 56 20.92 -14.04 -13.95
C ASN A 56 19.45 -14.34 -13.59
N THR A 57 19.17 -14.86 -12.39
CA THR A 57 17.82 -15.07 -11.88
C THR A 57 17.55 -14.13 -10.72
N GLU A 58 16.43 -13.46 -10.79
CA GLU A 58 15.87 -12.65 -9.70
C GLU A 58 14.66 -13.38 -9.12
N GLU A 59 14.52 -13.33 -7.79
CA GLU A 59 13.31 -13.83 -7.14
C GLU A 59 12.14 -12.93 -7.51
N GLN A 60 11.16 -13.48 -8.20
CA GLN A 60 9.93 -12.79 -8.55
C GLN A 60 8.79 -13.28 -7.67
N PRO A 61 7.92 -12.36 -7.16
CA PRO A 61 6.75 -12.77 -6.41
C PRO A 61 5.86 -13.68 -7.25
N SER A 62 5.66 -14.91 -6.80
CA SER A 62 4.76 -15.87 -7.46
C SER A 62 3.32 -15.64 -7.03
N ARG A 63 2.37 -15.94 -7.92
CA ARG A 63 0.95 -15.91 -7.58
C ARG A 63 0.59 -17.14 -6.75
N GLY A 64 -0.05 -16.92 -5.59
CA GLY A 64 -0.55 -18.02 -4.77
C GLY A 64 -0.63 -17.70 -3.29
N GLY A 65 -1.11 -18.68 -2.51
CA GLY A 65 -1.26 -18.59 -1.07
C GLY A 65 -2.50 -17.80 -0.61
N ILE A 66 -2.72 -17.83 0.69
CA ILE A 66 -3.74 -17.04 1.40
C ILE A 66 -3.00 -16.23 2.46
N TYR A 67 -3.19 -14.93 2.47
CA TYR A 67 -2.63 -14.07 3.49
C TYR A 67 -3.64 -13.83 4.60
N LYS A 68 -3.23 -14.00 5.85
CA LYS A 68 -4.07 -13.84 7.04
C LYS A 68 -3.59 -12.65 7.85
N GLU A 69 -4.40 -11.60 7.89
CA GLU A 69 -4.13 -10.39 8.64
C GLU A 69 -4.96 -10.32 9.90
N GLY A 70 -4.33 -10.02 11.02
CA GLY A 70 -5.02 -9.74 12.28
C GLY A 70 -5.20 -8.25 12.48
N VAL A 71 -6.41 -7.82 12.83
CA VAL A 71 -6.78 -6.40 12.96
C VAL A 71 -7.54 -6.19 14.26
N ILE A 72 -7.26 -5.07 14.96
CA ILE A 72 -8.02 -4.65 16.15
C ILE A 72 -9.22 -3.85 15.70
N GLY A 73 -10.40 -4.18 16.24
CA GLY A 73 -11.68 -3.59 15.85
C GLY A 73 -12.39 -4.41 14.78
N ARG A 74 -13.55 -3.95 14.36
CA ARG A 74 -14.42 -4.64 13.39
C ARG A 74 -14.96 -3.69 12.34
N PRO A 75 -15.17 -4.15 11.09
CA PRO A 75 -15.78 -3.34 10.05
C PRO A 75 -17.24 -3.00 10.39
N ARG A 76 -17.63 -1.76 10.08
CA ARG A 76 -18.99 -1.25 10.27
C ARG A 76 -19.54 -0.63 9.00
N PHE A 77 -18.68 0.14 8.30
CA PHE A 77 -19.03 0.89 7.09
C PHE A 77 -17.92 0.74 6.05
N ILE A 78 -17.93 -0.37 5.31
CA ILE A 78 -17.05 -0.53 4.15
C ILE A 78 -17.64 0.28 3.00
N ASN A 79 -17.67 1.61 3.19
CA ASN A 79 -18.35 2.56 2.33
C ASN A 79 -17.51 3.84 2.20
N PRO A 80 -17.10 4.21 0.98
CA PRO A 80 -16.27 5.39 0.72
C PRO A 80 -16.73 6.70 1.36
N ILE A 81 -18.03 6.96 1.44
CA ILE A 81 -18.51 8.23 2.02
C ILE A 81 -18.36 8.30 3.55
N TYR A 82 -18.12 7.15 4.22
CA TYR A 82 -17.91 7.05 5.65
C TYR A 82 -16.46 6.64 6.01
N GLY A 83 -15.56 6.56 5.04
CA GLY A 83 -14.22 5.98 5.17
C GLY A 83 -13.27 6.62 6.19
N GLY A 84 -13.65 7.72 6.82
CA GLY A 84 -12.86 8.37 7.86
C GLY A 84 -13.20 7.94 9.29
N LEU A 85 -14.24 7.11 9.51
CA LEU A 85 -14.76 6.81 10.84
C LEU A 85 -13.99 5.72 11.59
N SER A 86 -13.35 4.80 10.90
CA SER A 86 -12.62 3.66 11.46
C SER A 86 -11.41 3.32 10.59
N ASP A 87 -10.29 2.97 11.22
CA ASP A 87 -9.09 2.50 10.50
C ASP A 87 -9.37 1.20 9.74
N VAL A 88 -10.16 0.28 10.35
CA VAL A 88 -10.55 -1.00 9.73
C VAL A 88 -11.37 -0.77 8.47
N ASP A 89 -12.38 0.10 8.55
CA ASP A 89 -13.23 0.41 7.40
C ASP A 89 -12.41 1.08 6.29
N ARG A 90 -11.55 2.04 6.66
CA ARG A 90 -10.69 2.74 5.71
C ARG A 90 -9.77 1.77 4.96
N ASP A 91 -9.11 0.86 5.67
CA ASP A 91 -8.17 -0.09 5.07
C ASP A 91 -8.87 -1.05 4.11
N LEU A 92 -10.06 -1.56 4.48
CA LEU A 92 -10.88 -2.39 3.60
C LEU A 92 -11.36 -1.61 2.36
N ILE A 93 -11.79 -0.35 2.54
CA ILE A 93 -12.22 0.52 1.44
C ILE A 93 -11.06 0.72 0.44
N GLN A 94 -9.82 0.88 0.90
CA GLN A 94 -8.67 1.09 0.02
C GLN A 94 -8.42 -0.05 -0.96
N ILE A 95 -8.71 -1.29 -0.58
CA ILE A 95 -8.45 -2.47 -1.40
C ILE A 95 -9.68 -2.98 -2.15
N ILE A 96 -10.89 -2.60 -1.73
CA ILE A 96 -12.15 -3.01 -2.38
C ILE A 96 -12.58 -2.00 -3.44
N PHE A 97 -12.33 -0.70 -3.24
CA PHE A 97 -12.75 0.38 -4.13
C PHE A 97 -11.55 1.07 -4.78
N SER A 98 -11.81 1.75 -5.90
CA SER A 98 -10.84 2.61 -6.58
C SER A 98 -11.28 4.08 -6.56
N GLY A 99 -10.31 4.99 -6.61
CA GLY A 99 -10.53 6.44 -6.76
C GLY A 99 -10.10 6.93 -8.13
N LEU A 100 -10.34 8.20 -8.45
CA LEU A 100 -9.81 8.80 -9.68
C LEU A 100 -8.29 8.77 -9.69
N MET A 101 -7.70 9.11 -8.54
CA MET A 101 -6.27 9.08 -8.28
C MET A 101 -5.98 8.10 -7.13
N LYS A 102 -4.70 7.75 -6.97
CA LYS A 102 -4.19 6.94 -5.85
C LYS A 102 -2.79 7.39 -5.46
N TYR A 103 -2.34 7.00 -4.30
CA TYR A 103 -0.91 7.05 -3.98
C TYR A 103 -0.18 5.87 -4.60
N ASP A 104 0.93 6.13 -5.25
CA ASP A 104 1.86 5.11 -5.73
C ASP A 104 2.76 4.57 -4.60
N GLU A 105 3.65 3.64 -4.92
CA GLU A 105 4.59 3.03 -3.96
C GLU A 105 5.57 4.04 -3.35
N THR A 106 5.73 5.21 -3.97
CA THR A 106 6.58 6.30 -3.46
C THR A 106 5.82 7.35 -2.65
N GLY A 107 4.50 7.15 -2.46
CA GLY A 107 3.61 8.10 -1.78
C GLY A 107 3.21 9.31 -2.63
N ARG A 108 3.41 9.27 -3.95
CA ARG A 108 3.00 10.32 -4.87
C ARG A 108 1.62 10.03 -5.45
N ILE A 109 0.87 11.09 -5.73
CA ILE A 109 -0.43 10.95 -6.37
C ILE A 109 -0.26 10.59 -7.85
N ALA A 110 -0.89 9.49 -8.25
CA ALA A 110 -0.87 8.95 -9.60
C ALA A 110 -2.29 8.62 -10.08
N PRO A 111 -2.54 8.57 -11.40
CA PRO A 111 -3.82 8.16 -11.95
C PRO A 111 -4.20 6.72 -11.56
N ASP A 112 -5.47 6.51 -11.19
CA ASP A 112 -6.05 5.19 -10.87
C ASP A 112 -7.21 4.86 -11.81
N LEU A 113 -8.46 5.21 -11.50
CA LEU A 113 -9.59 5.13 -12.44
C LEU A 113 -9.43 6.14 -13.59
N ALA A 114 -8.89 7.31 -13.29
CA ALA A 114 -8.59 8.28 -14.33
C ALA A 114 -7.45 7.77 -15.22
N LYS A 115 -7.61 7.97 -16.52
CA LYS A 115 -6.54 7.86 -17.51
C LYS A 115 -5.61 9.07 -17.40
N GLU A 116 -6.20 10.26 -17.24
CA GLU A 116 -5.52 11.54 -17.04
C GLU A 116 -6.43 12.51 -16.30
N CYS A 117 -5.83 13.46 -15.58
CA CYS A 117 -6.50 14.65 -15.06
C CYS A 117 -5.71 15.89 -15.51
N LYS A 118 -6.42 16.91 -16.03
CA LYS A 118 -5.84 18.17 -16.52
C LYS A 118 -6.25 19.31 -15.60
N ILE A 119 -5.27 20.09 -15.18
CA ILE A 119 -5.49 21.28 -14.36
C ILE A 119 -5.51 22.48 -15.31
N LEU A 120 -6.62 23.20 -15.32
CA LEU A 120 -6.89 24.35 -16.20
C LEU A 120 -7.16 25.59 -15.36
N GLU A 121 -7.10 26.76 -15.99
CA GLU A 121 -7.43 28.06 -15.39
C GLU A 121 -6.75 28.29 -14.03
N SER A 122 -5.44 28.05 -13.96
CA SER A 122 -4.63 28.22 -12.74
C SER A 122 -5.19 27.44 -11.54
N GLY A 123 -5.76 26.25 -11.77
CA GLY A 123 -6.27 25.37 -10.74
C GLY A 123 -7.75 25.53 -10.40
N LYS A 124 -8.47 26.42 -11.07
CA LYS A 124 -9.93 26.58 -10.88
C LYS A 124 -10.73 25.45 -11.50
N ILE A 125 -10.20 24.84 -12.55
CA ILE A 125 -10.85 23.74 -13.25
C ILE A 125 -9.91 22.54 -13.25
N VAL A 126 -10.45 21.36 -12.92
CA VAL A 126 -9.78 20.08 -13.08
C VAL A 126 -10.67 19.18 -13.91
N GLU A 127 -10.17 18.71 -15.04
CA GLU A 127 -10.87 17.75 -15.91
C GLU A 127 -10.21 16.39 -15.82
N CYS A 128 -10.97 15.36 -15.47
CA CYS A 128 -10.53 13.99 -15.42
C CYS A 128 -11.28 13.14 -16.44
N TYR A 129 -10.54 12.29 -17.13
CA TYR A 129 -11.08 11.33 -18.09
C TYR A 129 -10.81 9.92 -17.59
N LEU A 130 -11.87 9.13 -17.44
CA LEU A 130 -11.80 7.76 -16.96
C LEU A 130 -11.17 6.83 -18.00
N LYS A 131 -10.59 5.73 -17.52
CA LYS A 131 -10.16 4.61 -18.36
C LYS A 131 -11.39 3.94 -19.00
N GLU A 132 -11.24 3.50 -20.22
CA GLU A 132 -12.26 2.71 -20.90
C GLU A 132 -12.32 1.27 -20.37
N GLY A 133 -13.49 0.65 -20.41
CA GLY A 133 -13.65 -0.76 -20.06
C GLY A 133 -13.47 -1.09 -18.59
N VAL A 134 -13.66 -0.11 -17.69
CA VAL A 134 -13.69 -0.37 -16.26
C VAL A 134 -15.07 -0.84 -15.85
N PHE A 135 -15.11 -1.90 -15.03
CA PHE A 135 -16.33 -2.52 -14.53
C PHE A 135 -16.32 -2.61 -13.01
N TRP A 136 -17.49 -2.52 -12.42
CA TRP A 136 -17.73 -2.91 -11.04
C TRP A 136 -17.58 -4.43 -10.87
N GLN A 137 -17.40 -4.89 -9.64
CA GLN A 137 -17.22 -6.33 -9.34
C GLN A 137 -18.45 -7.17 -9.70
N ASP A 138 -19.64 -6.60 -9.72
CA ASP A 138 -20.89 -7.23 -10.19
C ASP A 138 -21.02 -7.26 -11.72
N GLY A 139 -20.29 -6.42 -12.45
CA GLY A 139 -20.23 -6.40 -13.91
C GLY A 139 -20.85 -5.20 -14.58
N GLU A 140 -21.45 -4.29 -13.83
CA GLU A 140 -21.90 -3.01 -14.37
C GLU A 140 -20.72 -2.13 -14.78
N ARG A 141 -20.92 -1.25 -15.78
CA ARG A 141 -19.87 -0.33 -16.24
C ARG A 141 -19.72 0.84 -15.28
N LEU A 142 -18.44 1.17 -14.98
CA LEU A 142 -18.12 2.37 -14.23
C LEU A 142 -18.06 3.57 -15.17
N THR A 143 -18.79 4.64 -14.84
CA THR A 143 -18.93 5.85 -15.64
C THR A 143 -18.72 7.12 -14.83
N ALA A 144 -18.75 8.28 -15.49
CA ALA A 144 -18.75 9.59 -14.83
C ALA A 144 -19.91 9.79 -13.85
N ASP A 145 -21.04 9.13 -14.11
CA ASP A 145 -22.23 9.24 -13.24
C ASP A 145 -21.99 8.67 -11.84
N ASP A 146 -21.13 7.63 -11.71
CA ASP A 146 -20.76 7.06 -10.40
C ASP A 146 -19.93 8.06 -9.59
N VAL A 147 -19.01 8.77 -10.25
CA VAL A 147 -18.16 9.79 -9.61
C VAL A 147 -19.02 10.97 -9.15
N ILE A 148 -19.89 11.47 -10.02
CA ILE A 148 -20.79 12.58 -9.72
C ILE A 148 -21.70 12.20 -8.53
N PHE A 149 -22.36 11.04 -8.61
CA PHE A 149 -23.20 10.52 -7.54
C PHE A 149 -22.46 10.47 -6.19
N THR A 150 -21.23 9.97 -6.19
CA THR A 150 -20.43 9.84 -4.95
C THR A 150 -20.19 11.19 -4.32
N ILE A 151 -19.81 12.19 -5.11
CA ILE A 151 -19.47 13.52 -4.60
C ILE A 151 -20.71 14.28 -4.19
N GLU A 152 -21.79 14.24 -4.97
CA GLU A 152 -23.08 14.83 -4.61
C GLU A 152 -23.63 14.23 -3.31
N THR A 153 -23.48 12.91 -3.13
CA THR A 153 -23.86 12.23 -1.88
C THR A 153 -23.07 12.75 -0.69
N ILE A 154 -21.74 12.97 -0.84
CA ILE A 154 -20.89 13.56 0.21
C ILE A 154 -21.30 15.00 0.51
N GLN A 155 -21.61 15.79 -0.51
CA GLN A 155 -21.98 17.21 -0.37
C GLN A 155 -23.36 17.39 0.27
N ASN A 156 -24.23 16.40 0.13
CA ASN A 156 -25.56 16.44 0.75
C ASN A 156 -25.48 16.10 2.24
N SER A 157 -25.79 17.10 3.09
CA SER A 157 -25.73 17.02 4.56
C SER A 157 -26.59 15.91 5.16
N ASP A 158 -27.64 15.45 4.47
CA ASP A 158 -28.53 14.38 4.94
C ASP A 158 -27.83 13.04 5.10
N TYR A 159 -26.77 12.79 4.30
CA TYR A 159 -25.94 11.58 4.41
C TYR A 159 -24.89 11.64 5.52
N LYS A 160 -24.69 12.81 6.15
CA LYS A 160 -23.79 13.02 7.29
C LYS A 160 -22.35 12.49 7.04
N SER A 161 -21.87 12.65 5.80
CA SER A 161 -20.50 12.26 5.47
C SER A 161 -19.49 13.11 6.22
N PRO A 162 -18.48 12.52 6.90
CA PRO A 162 -17.39 13.27 7.52
C PRO A 162 -16.49 13.98 6.50
N LEU A 163 -16.61 13.62 5.22
CA LEU A 163 -15.79 14.16 4.13
C LEU A 163 -16.36 15.44 3.52
N ILE A 164 -17.55 15.90 3.94
CA ILE A 164 -18.24 17.06 3.37
C ILE A 164 -17.33 18.30 3.29
N ALA A 165 -16.51 18.55 4.31
CA ALA A 165 -15.66 19.73 4.38
C ALA A 165 -14.62 19.79 3.22
N ALA A 166 -14.19 18.65 2.71
CA ALA A 166 -13.22 18.57 1.59
C ALA A 166 -13.87 18.88 0.23
N TRP A 167 -15.21 18.86 0.14
CA TRP A 167 -15.96 19.02 -1.10
C TRP A 167 -16.85 20.26 -1.12
N VAL A 168 -16.85 21.06 -0.06
CA VAL A 168 -17.58 22.33 -0.03
C VAL A 168 -17.01 23.30 -1.06
N GLY A 169 -17.91 23.86 -1.92
CA GLY A 169 -17.54 24.82 -2.96
C GLY A 169 -16.85 24.20 -4.18
N VAL A 170 -16.93 22.88 -4.33
CA VAL A 170 -16.56 22.17 -5.56
C VAL A 170 -17.84 21.87 -6.34
N GLU A 171 -17.95 22.42 -7.54
CA GLU A 171 -19.01 22.05 -8.49
C GLU A 171 -18.51 20.92 -9.38
N ILE A 172 -19.38 19.96 -9.68
CA ILE A 172 -19.05 18.82 -10.52
C ILE A 172 -19.97 18.77 -11.74
N GLU A 173 -19.39 18.56 -12.93
CA GLU A 173 -20.12 18.50 -14.18
C GLU A 173 -19.72 17.28 -15.00
N LYS A 174 -20.68 16.68 -15.67
CA LYS A 174 -20.46 15.63 -16.68
C LYS A 174 -20.05 16.28 -18.00
N ILE A 175 -18.85 15.97 -18.49
CA ILE A 175 -18.37 16.40 -19.82
C ILE A 175 -18.81 15.36 -20.87
N SER A 176 -18.66 14.08 -20.51
CA SER A 176 -19.00 12.94 -21.36
C SER A 176 -19.30 11.72 -20.49
N GLU A 177 -19.59 10.56 -21.08
CA GLU A 177 -19.81 9.33 -20.33
C GLU A 177 -18.60 8.93 -19.45
N LEU A 178 -17.39 9.29 -19.88
CA LEU A 178 -16.14 9.02 -19.17
C LEU A 178 -15.39 10.31 -18.75
N GLY A 179 -15.99 11.48 -18.92
CA GLY A 179 -15.36 12.76 -18.63
C GLY A 179 -16.06 13.54 -17.54
N ILE A 180 -15.29 14.05 -16.59
CA ILE A 180 -15.77 14.80 -15.42
C ILE A 180 -14.98 16.09 -15.30
N ARG A 181 -15.66 17.18 -14.98
CA ARG A 181 -15.07 18.49 -14.68
C ARG A 181 -15.42 18.91 -13.27
N PHE A 182 -14.39 19.29 -12.53
CA PHE A 182 -14.50 19.92 -11.22
C PHE A 182 -14.22 21.42 -11.37
N LYS A 183 -15.10 22.25 -10.82
CA LYS A 183 -14.90 23.69 -10.74
C LYS A 183 -14.73 24.08 -9.28
N LEU A 184 -13.58 24.69 -8.96
CA LEU A 184 -13.24 25.07 -7.61
C LEU A 184 -13.50 26.56 -7.42
N ARG A 185 -14.26 26.91 -6.40
CA ARG A 185 -14.47 28.30 -6.02
C ARG A 185 -13.15 28.99 -5.66
N ASN A 186 -12.29 28.28 -4.92
CA ASN A 186 -10.94 28.71 -4.56
C ASN A 186 -9.97 27.61 -4.93
N PRO A 187 -9.05 27.83 -5.88
CA PRO A 187 -8.07 26.82 -6.24
C PRO A 187 -7.05 26.62 -5.11
N TYR A 188 -6.64 25.39 -4.91
CA TYR A 188 -5.58 25.01 -3.97
C TYR A 188 -4.82 23.78 -4.49
N SER A 189 -3.52 23.72 -4.17
CA SER A 189 -2.61 22.70 -4.71
C SER A 189 -2.94 21.26 -4.26
N GLY A 190 -3.59 21.11 -3.09
CA GLY A 190 -3.97 19.82 -2.53
C GLY A 190 -5.23 19.19 -3.12
N PHE A 191 -5.89 19.81 -4.11
CA PHE A 191 -7.14 19.25 -4.64
C PHE A 191 -7.00 17.85 -5.24
N LEU A 192 -5.85 17.53 -5.83
CA LEU A 192 -5.60 16.19 -6.37
C LEU A 192 -5.65 15.10 -5.29
N GLU A 193 -5.37 15.43 -4.03
CA GLU A 193 -5.52 14.50 -2.91
C GLU A 193 -6.97 14.12 -2.69
N ASN A 194 -7.91 15.06 -2.86
CA ASN A 194 -9.34 14.76 -2.76
C ASN A 194 -9.79 13.76 -3.83
N LEU A 195 -9.12 13.73 -4.99
CA LEU A 195 -9.42 12.79 -6.07
C LEU A 195 -8.97 11.34 -5.75
N THR A 196 -8.29 11.11 -4.62
CA THR A 196 -8.01 9.76 -4.11
C THR A 196 -9.20 9.14 -3.40
N LEU A 197 -10.28 9.90 -3.19
CA LEU A 197 -11.58 9.44 -2.72
C LEU A 197 -12.03 8.23 -3.54
N LYS A 198 -12.44 7.17 -2.84
CA LYS A 198 -12.97 5.98 -3.50
C LYS A 198 -14.41 6.22 -3.97
N ILE A 199 -14.76 5.64 -5.11
CA ILE A 199 -16.04 5.88 -5.79
C ILE A 199 -17.05 4.80 -5.42
N LEU A 200 -18.31 5.19 -5.26
CA LEU A 200 -19.47 4.31 -5.02
C LEU A 200 -20.18 3.92 -6.33
N PRO A 201 -20.70 2.69 -6.43
CA PRO A 201 -21.55 2.27 -7.56
C PRO A 201 -22.93 2.92 -7.47
N ARG A 202 -23.20 3.88 -8.35
CA ARG A 202 -24.49 4.60 -8.40
C ARG A 202 -25.67 3.63 -8.49
N HIS A 203 -25.60 2.61 -9.34
CA HIS A 203 -26.69 1.66 -9.59
C HIS A 203 -27.14 0.90 -8.33
N ILE A 204 -26.28 0.77 -7.32
CA ILE A 204 -26.62 0.12 -6.04
C ILE A 204 -27.19 1.14 -5.04
N TRP A 205 -26.62 2.36 -5.02
CA TRP A 205 -26.85 3.28 -3.92
C TRP A 205 -27.89 4.38 -4.21
N GLN A 206 -28.19 4.70 -5.48
CA GLN A 206 -29.03 5.84 -5.84
C GLN A 206 -30.47 5.77 -5.29
N ASP A 207 -31.01 4.55 -5.15
CA ASP A 207 -32.41 4.35 -4.71
C ASP A 207 -32.51 4.14 -3.18
N ILE A 208 -31.40 4.23 -2.43
CA ILE A 208 -31.37 4.10 -0.99
C ILE A 208 -31.51 5.47 -0.35
N PRO A 209 -32.64 5.75 0.40
CA PRO A 209 -32.80 7.02 1.09
C PRO A 209 -31.68 7.31 2.09
N SER A 210 -31.34 8.59 2.31
CA SER A 210 -30.26 9.02 3.19
C SER A 210 -30.37 8.45 4.61
N GLN A 211 -31.61 8.36 5.16
CA GLN A 211 -31.84 7.79 6.50
C GLN A 211 -31.52 6.28 6.58
N SER A 212 -31.70 5.57 5.46
CA SER A 212 -31.43 4.13 5.35
C SER A 212 -30.00 3.80 4.95
N PHE A 213 -29.25 4.79 4.49
CA PHE A 213 -27.88 4.60 3.99
C PHE A 213 -26.94 3.94 5.01
N PRO A 214 -26.88 4.38 6.30
CA PRO A 214 -26.07 3.73 7.31
C PRO A 214 -26.53 2.31 7.67
N LEU A 215 -27.79 1.97 7.39
CA LEU A 215 -28.39 0.67 7.72
C LEU A 215 -28.33 -0.31 6.55
N SER A 216 -27.89 0.13 5.38
CA SER A 216 -27.83 -0.70 4.20
C SER A 216 -26.88 -1.88 4.39
N ILE A 217 -27.30 -3.05 3.92
CA ILE A 217 -26.46 -4.27 3.91
C ILE A 217 -25.20 -4.09 3.07
N TYR A 218 -25.22 -3.22 2.07
CA TYR A 218 -24.07 -2.93 1.22
C TYR A 218 -22.91 -2.27 1.95
N ASN A 219 -23.12 -1.76 3.18
CA ASN A 219 -22.01 -1.32 4.05
C ASN A 219 -21.11 -2.49 4.50
N LEU A 220 -21.63 -3.72 4.52
CA LEU A 220 -20.87 -4.93 4.87
C LEU A 220 -20.75 -5.92 3.72
N GLN A 221 -21.54 -5.74 2.65
CA GLN A 221 -21.45 -6.50 1.40
C GLN A 221 -21.09 -5.56 0.24
N PRO A 222 -19.91 -4.95 0.27
CA PRO A 222 -19.52 -3.93 -0.69
C PRO A 222 -19.32 -4.52 -2.09
N VAL A 223 -19.75 -3.76 -3.10
CA VAL A 223 -19.41 -3.95 -4.51
C VAL A 223 -18.48 -2.81 -4.91
N GLY A 224 -17.24 -3.11 -5.18
CA GLY A 224 -16.21 -2.14 -5.50
C GLY A 224 -15.71 -2.27 -6.94
N SER A 225 -14.65 -1.51 -7.24
CA SER A 225 -13.89 -1.56 -8.50
C SER A 225 -12.41 -1.84 -8.28
N GLY A 226 -12.02 -2.12 -7.03
CA GLY A 226 -10.63 -2.34 -6.62
C GLY A 226 -10.13 -3.77 -6.89
N PRO A 227 -8.87 -4.02 -6.50
CA PRO A 227 -8.19 -5.29 -6.77
C PRO A 227 -8.77 -6.49 -6.02
N TYR A 228 -9.52 -6.27 -4.95
CA TYR A 228 -10.13 -7.35 -4.16
C TYR A 228 -11.62 -7.15 -4.01
N GLN A 229 -12.36 -8.25 -4.02
CA GLN A 229 -13.81 -8.30 -3.82
C GLN A 229 -14.15 -9.17 -2.62
N LEU A 230 -15.29 -8.90 -2.00
CA LEU A 230 -15.79 -9.70 -0.89
C LEU A 230 -16.08 -11.13 -1.35
N LYS A 231 -15.54 -12.11 -0.61
CA LYS A 231 -15.79 -13.56 -0.82
C LYS A 231 -16.64 -14.14 0.29
N GLU A 232 -16.32 -13.85 1.54
CA GLU A 232 -16.97 -14.44 2.70
C GLU A 232 -16.91 -13.52 3.92
N ILE A 233 -17.97 -13.50 4.72
CA ILE A 233 -17.99 -12.91 6.06
C ILE A 233 -18.39 -14.02 7.04
N LYS A 234 -17.61 -14.19 8.11
CA LYS A 234 -17.95 -15.08 9.22
C LYS A 234 -18.36 -14.28 10.45
N GLN A 235 -19.49 -14.65 11.01
CA GLN A 235 -20.02 -14.06 12.22
C GLN A 235 -20.11 -15.11 13.33
N ASN A 236 -19.91 -14.68 14.56
CA ASN A 236 -20.16 -15.53 15.72
C ASN A 236 -21.67 -15.62 16.03
N LYS A 237 -22.01 -16.42 17.04
CA LYS A 237 -23.42 -16.62 17.47
C LYS A 237 -24.14 -15.34 17.91
N SER A 238 -23.38 -14.31 18.29
CA SER A 238 -23.89 -13.00 18.69
C SER A 238 -23.98 -12.00 17.53
N GLY A 239 -23.68 -12.42 16.28
CA GLY A 239 -23.72 -11.59 15.09
C GLY A 239 -22.49 -10.70 14.88
N TYR A 240 -21.46 -10.80 15.72
CA TYR A 240 -20.20 -10.04 15.52
C TYR A 240 -19.36 -10.66 14.42
N ILE A 241 -18.82 -9.83 13.53
CA ILE A 241 -17.92 -10.26 12.46
C ILE A 241 -16.59 -10.71 13.08
N GLU A 242 -16.24 -12.00 12.93
CA GLU A 242 -14.97 -12.57 13.38
C GLU A 242 -13.91 -12.53 12.28
N SER A 243 -14.32 -12.74 11.03
CA SER A 243 -13.42 -12.64 9.89
C SER A 243 -14.13 -12.21 8.61
N LEU A 244 -13.35 -11.62 7.71
CA LEU A 244 -13.76 -11.22 6.38
C LEU A 244 -12.69 -11.70 5.40
N THR A 245 -13.10 -12.45 4.39
CA THR A 245 -12.21 -12.96 3.34
C THR A 245 -12.50 -12.22 2.04
N LEU A 246 -11.45 -11.68 1.45
CA LEU A 246 -11.46 -11.06 0.14
C LEU A 246 -10.75 -11.96 -0.86
N ALA A 247 -11.27 -12.03 -2.08
CA ALA A 247 -10.63 -12.67 -3.22
C ALA A 247 -10.19 -11.63 -4.25
N ALA A 248 -9.10 -11.90 -4.96
CA ALA A 248 -8.69 -11.06 -6.08
C ALA A 248 -9.82 -10.95 -7.10
N SER A 249 -10.20 -9.72 -7.46
CA SER A 249 -11.30 -9.46 -8.40
C SER A 249 -10.87 -9.80 -9.84
N PRO A 250 -11.55 -10.71 -10.53
CA PRO A 250 -11.23 -11.04 -11.91
C PRO A 250 -11.51 -9.87 -12.89
N LYS A 251 -12.35 -8.91 -12.47
CA LYS A 251 -12.73 -7.74 -13.26
C LYS A 251 -11.88 -6.51 -12.98
N TYR A 252 -10.87 -6.63 -12.10
CA TYR A 252 -9.98 -5.51 -11.82
C TYR A 252 -9.23 -5.06 -13.08
N TYR A 253 -9.32 -3.78 -13.40
CA TYR A 253 -8.74 -3.17 -14.60
C TYR A 253 -7.22 -3.00 -14.54
N GLY A 254 -6.61 -3.14 -13.34
CA GLY A 254 -5.17 -3.04 -13.14
C GLY A 254 -4.46 -4.38 -13.14
N LYS A 255 -3.21 -4.38 -12.68
CA LYS A 255 -2.44 -5.61 -12.51
C LYS A 255 -3.08 -6.51 -11.45
N GLN A 256 -3.34 -7.75 -11.80
CA GLN A 256 -3.88 -8.73 -10.87
C GLN A 256 -2.96 -8.94 -9.67
N PRO A 257 -3.49 -9.00 -8.43
CA PRO A 257 -2.70 -9.27 -7.24
C PRO A 257 -2.02 -10.64 -7.30
N ASN A 258 -0.80 -10.73 -6.74
CA ASN A 258 -0.10 -11.99 -6.61
C ASN A 258 -0.72 -12.88 -5.51
N ILE A 259 -1.29 -12.27 -4.47
CA ILE A 259 -2.00 -12.97 -3.39
C ILE A 259 -3.47 -13.11 -3.80
N PRO A 260 -3.98 -14.33 -4.08
CA PRO A 260 -5.34 -14.52 -4.56
C PRO A 260 -6.41 -14.29 -3.49
N GLU A 261 -6.08 -14.47 -2.21
CA GLU A 261 -7.03 -14.31 -1.11
C GLU A 261 -6.36 -13.65 0.10
N ILE A 262 -7.08 -12.71 0.73
CA ILE A 262 -6.71 -12.08 1.99
C ILE A 262 -7.83 -12.32 2.99
N SER A 263 -7.51 -12.89 4.15
CA SER A 263 -8.46 -13.09 5.25
C SER A 263 -8.11 -12.17 6.42
N PHE A 264 -9.01 -11.27 6.75
CA PHE A 264 -8.90 -10.40 7.92
C PHE A 264 -9.58 -11.08 9.12
N TYR A 265 -8.86 -11.20 10.24
CA TYR A 265 -9.36 -11.68 11.51
C TYR A 265 -9.45 -10.51 12.48
N PHE A 266 -10.62 -10.32 13.11
CA PHE A 266 -10.91 -9.16 13.93
C PHE A 266 -10.84 -9.53 15.41
N PHE A 267 -10.10 -8.73 16.17
CA PHE A 267 -9.88 -8.91 17.60
C PHE A 267 -10.39 -7.69 18.37
N ASP A 268 -10.82 -7.90 19.61
CA ASP A 268 -11.28 -6.80 20.47
C ASP A 268 -10.11 -6.14 21.19
N THR A 269 -9.06 -6.91 21.48
CA THR A 269 -7.90 -6.44 22.25
C THR A 269 -6.58 -6.79 21.55
N GLU A 270 -5.55 -6.01 21.89
CA GLU A 270 -4.19 -6.26 21.40
C GLU A 270 -3.61 -7.56 21.97
N GLU A 271 -4.00 -7.93 23.19
CA GLU A 271 -3.58 -9.16 23.84
C GLU A 271 -4.07 -10.40 23.08
N GLU A 272 -5.33 -10.38 22.63
CA GLU A 272 -5.90 -11.46 21.81
C GLU A 272 -5.20 -11.55 20.45
N LEU A 273 -4.95 -10.42 19.81
CA LEU A 273 -4.23 -10.34 18.56
C LEU A 273 -2.81 -10.94 18.68
N ILE A 274 -2.05 -10.56 19.71
CA ILE A 274 -0.72 -11.07 19.98
C ILE A 274 -0.75 -12.58 20.26
N LYS A 275 -1.76 -13.06 20.99
CA LYS A 275 -1.94 -14.48 21.26
C LYS A 275 -2.17 -15.27 19.97
N ALA A 276 -3.00 -14.77 19.06
CA ALA A 276 -3.23 -15.37 17.74
C ALA A 276 -1.96 -15.37 16.88
N ALA A 277 -1.20 -14.26 16.89
CA ALA A 277 0.08 -14.16 16.22
C ALA A 277 1.09 -15.21 16.71
N ARG A 278 1.26 -15.35 18.04
CA ARG A 278 2.15 -16.36 18.64
C ARG A 278 1.75 -17.80 18.30
N LYS A 279 0.47 -18.05 18.14
CA LYS A 279 -0.05 -19.37 17.71
C LYS A 279 0.04 -19.59 16.19
N LYS A 280 0.52 -18.58 15.44
CA LYS A 280 0.58 -18.61 13.97
C LYS A 280 -0.78 -18.76 13.29
N GLU A 281 -1.85 -18.32 13.95
CA GLU A 281 -3.22 -18.29 13.40
C GLU A 281 -3.34 -17.18 12.33
N ILE A 282 -2.54 -16.12 12.47
CA ILE A 282 -2.38 -15.00 11.53
C ILE A 282 -0.92 -14.89 11.08
N GLN A 283 -0.69 -14.28 9.91
CA GLN A 283 0.62 -14.13 9.28
C GLN A 283 1.13 -12.70 9.33
N GLY A 284 0.22 -11.74 9.42
CA GLY A 284 0.50 -10.33 9.58
C GLY A 284 -0.43 -9.69 10.58
N LEU A 285 -0.02 -8.54 11.06
CA LEU A 285 -0.80 -7.68 11.94
C LEU A 285 -0.27 -6.25 11.83
N SER A 286 -1.16 -5.29 11.94
CA SER A 286 -0.82 -3.87 11.87
C SER A 286 -1.02 -3.18 13.21
N VAL A 287 -0.26 -2.10 13.40
CA VAL A 287 -0.40 -1.16 14.53
C VAL A 287 -0.46 -1.82 15.91
N ILE A 288 0.71 -2.05 16.47
CA ILE A 288 0.86 -2.51 17.86
C ILE A 288 1.35 -1.36 18.72
N SER A 289 0.82 -1.29 19.96
CA SER A 289 1.32 -0.35 20.95
C SER A 289 2.81 -0.60 21.22
N VAL A 290 3.54 0.46 21.43
CA VAL A 290 4.97 0.44 21.76
C VAL A 290 5.26 -0.50 22.93
N LYS A 291 4.34 -0.58 23.90
CA LYS A 291 4.43 -1.47 25.08
C LYS A 291 4.51 -2.94 24.70
N ASN A 292 3.76 -3.38 23.69
CA ASN A 292 3.62 -4.80 23.31
C ASN A 292 4.57 -5.21 22.17
N TYR A 293 5.23 -4.25 21.52
CA TYR A 293 6.19 -4.49 20.44
C TYR A 293 7.32 -5.48 20.79
N PRO A 294 7.98 -5.41 22.00
CA PRO A 294 9.03 -6.38 22.35
C PRO A 294 8.54 -7.83 22.34
N ALA A 295 7.29 -8.05 22.77
CA ALA A 295 6.70 -9.39 22.84
C ALA A 295 6.48 -10.04 21.46
N LEU A 296 6.35 -9.25 20.41
CA LEU A 296 6.23 -9.72 19.03
C LEU A 296 7.57 -9.96 18.37
N LYS A 297 8.55 -9.12 18.64
CA LYS A 297 9.90 -9.27 18.12
C LYS A 297 10.49 -10.64 18.47
N GLU A 298 10.20 -11.14 19.67
CA GLU A 298 10.59 -12.48 20.11
C GLU A 298 9.85 -13.63 19.40
N SER A 299 8.74 -13.32 18.73
CA SER A 299 7.88 -14.34 18.08
C SER A 299 8.29 -14.66 16.64
N GLY A 300 9.38 -14.08 16.12
CA GLY A 300 9.94 -14.39 14.80
C GLY A 300 9.19 -13.74 13.63
N PHE A 301 8.40 -12.69 13.88
CA PHE A 301 7.81 -11.86 12.83
C PHE A 301 8.87 -10.91 12.24
N ASN A 302 8.78 -10.69 10.94
CA ASN A 302 9.52 -9.62 10.29
C ASN A 302 8.89 -8.27 10.66
N ASP A 303 9.72 -7.31 11.02
CA ASP A 303 9.31 -5.96 11.37
C ASP A 303 9.48 -5.03 10.17
N TYR A 304 8.37 -4.43 9.72
CA TYR A 304 8.35 -3.43 8.66
C TYR A 304 7.92 -2.10 9.26
N ARG A 305 8.84 -1.14 9.33
CA ARG A 305 8.53 0.21 9.81
C ARG A 305 7.97 1.06 8.69
N LEU A 306 6.77 1.57 8.91
CA LEU A 306 6.11 2.50 8.02
C LEU A 306 6.13 3.89 8.66
N SER A 307 6.68 4.88 7.96
CA SER A 307 6.56 6.27 8.35
C SER A 307 5.15 6.74 7.98
N LEU A 308 4.32 6.92 9.00
CA LEU A 308 2.95 7.39 8.80
C LEU A 308 2.93 8.94 8.83
N PRO A 309 2.12 9.60 7.98
CA PRO A 309 1.96 11.05 8.00
C PRO A 309 1.09 11.50 9.19
N ARG A 310 1.46 11.07 10.39
CA ARG A 310 0.81 11.40 11.64
C ARG A 310 1.82 11.99 12.61
N TYR A 311 1.43 13.03 13.31
CA TYR A 311 2.22 13.56 14.41
C TYR A 311 1.33 13.89 15.60
N PHE A 312 1.92 13.86 16.78
CA PHE A 312 1.29 14.29 18.02
C PHE A 312 1.67 15.74 18.29
N ALA A 313 0.68 16.58 18.55
CA ALA A 313 0.89 17.98 18.86
C ALA A 313 -0.03 18.46 19.99
N LEU A 314 0.45 19.46 20.73
CA LEU A 314 -0.36 20.22 21.67
C LEU A 314 -0.83 21.50 20.98
N PHE A 315 -2.14 21.65 20.83
CA PHE A 315 -2.75 22.84 20.26
C PHE A 315 -3.18 23.78 21.38
N PHE A 316 -2.59 24.98 21.41
CA PHE A 316 -2.97 26.01 22.35
C PHE A 316 -4.09 26.86 21.77
N ASN A 317 -5.15 27.10 22.56
CA ASN A 317 -6.24 27.99 22.16
C ASN A 317 -6.05 29.39 22.77
N PRO A 318 -5.54 30.38 22.03
CA PRO A 318 -5.25 31.72 22.54
C PRO A 318 -6.52 32.51 22.88
N GLU A 319 -7.66 32.18 22.27
CA GLU A 319 -8.93 32.87 22.56
C GLU A 319 -9.50 32.47 23.93
N LYS A 320 -9.32 31.21 24.31
CA LYS A 320 -9.80 30.70 25.61
C LYS A 320 -8.83 30.91 26.75
N SER A 321 -7.55 31.11 26.51
CA SER A 321 -6.52 31.31 27.51
C SER A 321 -5.61 32.46 27.12
N LYS A 322 -5.70 33.58 27.87
CA LYS A 322 -4.86 34.76 27.66
C LYS A 322 -3.36 34.47 27.81
N ILE A 323 -2.99 33.50 28.66
CA ILE A 323 -1.61 33.08 28.85
C ILE A 323 -1.05 32.52 27.51
N PHE A 324 -1.83 31.73 26.81
CA PHE A 324 -1.41 31.16 25.50
C PHE A 324 -1.52 32.15 24.35
N ALA A 325 -2.14 33.32 24.53
CA ALA A 325 -2.11 34.39 23.55
C ALA A 325 -0.69 34.99 23.43
N GLU A 326 0.10 34.97 24.50
CA GLU A 326 1.47 35.45 24.51
C GLU A 326 2.41 34.51 23.77
N GLU A 327 3.10 35.03 22.76
CA GLU A 327 4.04 34.25 21.95
C GLU A 327 5.19 33.68 22.75
N LYS A 328 5.74 34.47 23.67
CA LYS A 328 6.86 34.07 24.56
C LYS A 328 6.50 32.87 25.45
N VAL A 329 5.26 32.77 25.91
CA VAL A 329 4.80 31.61 26.70
C VAL A 329 4.80 30.34 25.81
N ARG A 330 4.31 30.43 24.58
CA ARG A 330 4.33 29.31 23.66
C ARG A 330 5.75 28.89 23.27
N GLN A 331 6.66 29.87 23.10
CA GLN A 331 8.08 29.60 22.84
C GLN A 331 8.74 28.93 24.07
N ALA A 332 8.50 29.42 25.28
CA ALA A 332 9.02 28.82 26.51
C ALA A 332 8.57 27.36 26.66
N LEU A 333 7.31 27.04 26.34
CA LEU A 333 6.81 25.67 26.38
C LEU A 333 7.52 24.78 25.36
N ASN A 334 7.84 25.29 24.17
CA ASN A 334 8.64 24.57 23.19
C ASN A 334 10.07 24.29 23.68
N TYR A 335 10.74 25.30 24.25
CA TYR A 335 12.08 25.14 24.83
C TYR A 335 12.08 24.21 26.06
N GLY A 336 11.04 24.26 26.89
CA GLY A 336 10.90 23.40 28.09
C GLY A 336 10.50 21.96 27.77
N THR A 337 10.15 21.62 26.50
CA THR A 337 9.71 20.28 26.13
C THR A 337 10.85 19.45 25.56
N ASN A 338 11.32 18.46 26.32
CA ASN A 338 12.32 17.50 25.84
C ASN A 338 11.68 16.43 24.96
N LYS A 339 11.53 16.75 23.65
CA LYS A 339 10.96 15.82 22.65
C LYS A 339 11.77 14.53 22.55
N GLY A 340 13.09 14.59 22.67
CA GLY A 340 13.97 13.41 22.64
C GLY A 340 13.69 12.44 23.78
N GLU A 341 13.50 12.97 24.99
CA GLU A 341 13.15 12.17 26.16
C GLU A 341 11.77 11.51 26.02
N ILE A 342 10.79 12.22 25.47
CA ILE A 342 9.45 11.68 25.17
C ILE A 342 9.57 10.52 24.21
N VAL A 343 10.31 10.69 23.09
CA VAL A 343 10.52 9.63 22.10
C VAL A 343 11.20 8.41 22.73
N GLN A 344 12.22 8.62 23.54
CA GLN A 344 12.97 7.50 24.14
C GLN A 344 12.19 6.80 25.27
N LYS A 345 11.57 7.55 26.18
CA LYS A 345 10.93 6.97 27.37
C LYS A 345 9.48 6.52 27.13
N ALA A 346 8.70 7.32 26.41
CA ALA A 346 7.28 7.02 26.19
C ALA A 346 7.05 6.19 24.91
N LEU A 347 7.85 6.40 23.87
CA LEU A 347 7.69 5.75 22.58
C LEU A 347 8.79 4.73 22.26
N LEU A 348 9.68 4.45 23.22
CA LEU A 348 10.78 3.45 23.10
C LEU A 348 11.59 3.58 21.80
N GLY A 349 11.79 4.82 21.33
CA GLY A 349 12.48 5.11 20.08
C GLY A 349 11.68 4.80 18.80
N GLN A 350 10.36 4.55 18.90
CA GLN A 350 9.50 4.21 17.77
C GLN A 350 8.82 5.43 17.12
N ALA A 351 9.41 6.60 17.24
CA ALA A 351 8.91 7.82 16.62
C ALA A 351 10.06 8.75 16.25
N GLU A 352 9.78 9.70 15.38
CA GLU A 352 10.71 10.75 14.97
C GLU A 352 10.28 12.10 15.56
N ILE A 353 11.27 12.97 15.83
CA ILE A 353 10.99 14.30 16.34
C ILE A 353 10.52 15.19 15.20
N VAL A 354 9.31 15.75 15.34
CA VAL A 354 8.72 16.67 14.39
C VAL A 354 8.90 18.12 14.87
N ASN A 355 9.39 18.97 13.97
CA ASN A 355 9.65 20.40 14.25
C ASN A 355 8.77 21.35 13.41
N SER A 356 7.88 20.79 12.60
CA SER A 356 6.95 21.55 11.76
C SER A 356 5.60 20.84 11.68
N PRO A 357 4.47 21.57 11.66
CA PRO A 357 3.16 20.98 11.38
C PRO A 357 3.04 20.49 9.94
N ILE A 358 3.90 20.99 9.03
CA ILE A 358 4.04 20.52 7.67
C ILE A 358 5.26 19.60 7.64
N LEU A 359 5.06 18.33 7.33
CA LEU A 359 6.12 17.33 7.30
C LEU A 359 6.96 17.50 6.02
N PRO A 360 8.22 18.00 6.10
CA PRO A 360 9.02 18.29 4.91
C PRO A 360 9.24 17.08 4.00
N GLU A 361 9.42 15.92 4.61
CA GLU A 361 9.70 14.65 3.92
C GLU A 361 8.53 14.16 3.07
N ILE A 362 7.29 14.45 3.51
CA ILE A 362 6.07 14.01 2.81
C ILE A 362 5.71 14.99 1.69
N TYR A 363 5.84 16.29 1.96
CA TYR A 363 5.39 17.33 1.02
C TYR A 363 6.51 17.99 0.25
N ASN A 364 7.75 17.53 0.41
CA ASN A 364 8.95 18.10 -0.23
C ASN A 364 9.13 19.61 0.03
N PHE A 365 8.82 20.05 1.25
CA PHE A 365 9.06 21.40 1.71
C PHE A 365 10.44 21.53 2.35
N SER A 366 10.97 22.76 2.39
CA SER A 366 12.18 23.06 3.15
C SER A 366 11.93 22.89 4.64
N SER A 367 12.91 22.37 5.38
CA SER A 367 12.85 22.35 6.84
C SER A 367 12.66 23.77 7.39
N PRO A 368 11.98 23.93 8.55
CA PRO A 368 11.77 25.25 9.14
C PRO A 368 13.10 25.96 9.42
N SER A 369 13.16 27.25 9.16
CA SER A 369 14.36 28.08 9.35
C SER A 369 14.77 28.23 10.82
N SER A 370 13.84 28.01 11.75
CA SER A 370 14.10 28.03 13.19
C SER A 370 13.48 26.81 13.85
N VAL A 371 14.28 26.11 14.65
CA VAL A 371 13.87 24.96 15.44
C VAL A 371 14.03 25.29 16.93
N TYR A 372 13.01 24.95 17.72
CA TYR A 372 13.06 25.08 19.18
C TYR A 372 13.66 23.80 19.76
N GLU A 373 14.98 23.80 20.01
CA GLU A 373 15.64 22.72 20.71
C GLU A 373 15.40 22.83 22.22
N PHE A 374 15.31 21.69 22.90
CA PHE A 374 15.12 21.64 24.35
C PHE A 374 16.22 22.43 25.06
N ASN A 375 15.82 23.45 25.85
CA ASN A 375 16.69 24.25 26.66
C ASN A 375 15.90 24.80 27.86
N ALA A 376 16.10 24.21 29.04
CA ALA A 376 15.36 24.58 30.26
C ALA A 376 15.79 25.92 30.85
N GLU A 377 16.90 26.52 30.38
CA GLU A 377 17.40 27.80 30.86
C GLU A 377 16.87 28.99 30.04
N LYS A 378 16.29 28.77 28.88
CA LYS A 378 15.63 29.76 28.05
C LYS A 378 14.17 29.97 28.42
#